data_e25973272327c8888ec48406cb8843e4
#
_entry.id   e25973272327c8888ec48406cb8843e4
#
_cell.length_a   1.000
_cell.length_b   1.000
_cell.length_c   1.000
_cell.angle_alpha   90.00
_cell.angle_beta   90.00
_cell.angle_gamma   90.00
#
_symmetry.space_group_name_H-M   'P 1'
#
loop_
_entity.id
_entity.type
_entity.pdbx_description
1 polymer ?
#
loop_
_entity_poly.entity_id
_entity_poly.type
_entity_poly.pdbx_seq_one_letter_code
_entity_poly.pdbx_strand_id
1 'polypeptide(L)'
;MMKRIHVRIRRSIRQFQKFIDRIWFAPLLALLAALDSLIIVIPTDGLLISSTMLKKSRWWYFAIFVAIGSSLGALVLVALSDYLGLEKILSYYPGLDQSQVWQLTMDFFKKYGVIVAFIVGLTPFSQQPALIIAGLIHNSFIGLAIAVFCSRIIKYLIMAYIASHAPKLLNKMWGLKDELQDSGIKLD
;
A
#
# COMPACT_ATOMS: atom_id res chain seq x y z
N MET A 1 -8.71 -32.92 18.53
CA MET A 1 -9.18 -31.67 17.88
C MET A 1 -8.06 -30.94 17.16
N MET A 2 -6.87 -30.75 17.72
CA MET A 2 -5.71 -30.09 17.12
C MET A 2 -5.22 -30.67 15.78
N LYS A 3 -5.15 -31.98 15.59
CA LYS A 3 -4.71 -32.62 14.32
C LYS A 3 -5.58 -32.22 13.10
N ARG A 4 -6.90 -32.07 13.28
CA ARG A 4 -7.82 -31.68 12.19
C ARG A 4 -7.65 -30.22 11.79
N ILE A 5 -7.30 -29.33 12.72
CA ILE A 5 -7.02 -27.91 12.45
C ILE A 5 -5.73 -27.80 11.66
N HIS A 6 -4.65 -28.50 12.03
CA HIS A 6 -3.38 -28.50 11.30
C HIS A 6 -3.50 -29.02 9.85
N VAL A 7 -4.36 -30.03 9.63
CA VAL A 7 -4.61 -30.56 8.27
C VAL A 7 -5.37 -29.54 7.40
N ARG A 8 -6.34 -28.82 7.98
CA ARG A 8 -7.09 -27.77 7.26
C ARG A 8 -6.16 -26.59 6.91
N ILE A 9 -5.37 -26.11 7.85
CA ILE A 9 -4.39 -25.02 7.62
C ILE A 9 -3.40 -25.41 6.54
N ARG A 10 -2.80 -26.61 6.59
CA ARG A 10 -1.89 -27.09 5.53
C ARG A 10 -2.57 -27.20 4.16
N ARG A 11 -3.85 -27.58 4.11
CA ARG A 11 -4.60 -27.65 2.85
C ARG A 11 -4.87 -26.26 2.29
N SER A 12 -5.24 -25.30 3.13
CA SER A 12 -5.42 -23.90 2.73
C SER A 12 -4.11 -23.27 2.25
N ILE A 13 -3.00 -23.47 2.94
CA ILE A 13 -1.68 -22.99 2.52
C ILE A 13 -1.28 -23.60 1.17
N ARG A 14 -1.49 -24.88 0.94
CA ARG A 14 -1.20 -25.53 -0.35
C ARG A 14 -2.11 -25.04 -1.49
N GLN A 15 -3.37 -24.74 -1.20
CA GLN A 15 -4.27 -24.13 -2.20
C GLN A 15 -3.82 -22.72 -2.53
N PHE A 16 -3.43 -21.92 -1.52
CA PHE A 16 -2.92 -20.56 -1.70
C PHE A 16 -1.59 -20.57 -2.47
N GLN A 17 -0.69 -21.51 -2.19
CA GLN A 17 0.56 -21.69 -2.96
C GLN A 17 0.30 -21.98 -4.44
N LYS A 18 -0.66 -22.86 -4.76
CA LYS A 18 -1.05 -23.13 -6.16
C LYS A 18 -1.64 -21.90 -6.85
N PHE A 19 -2.28 -21.00 -6.09
CA PHE A 19 -2.84 -19.76 -6.58
C PHE A 19 -1.75 -18.73 -6.89
N ILE A 20 -0.76 -18.61 -5.98
CA ILE A 20 0.41 -17.72 -6.12
C ILE A 20 1.29 -18.11 -7.32
N ASP A 21 1.30 -19.38 -7.70
CA ASP A 21 2.08 -19.89 -8.83
C ASP A 21 1.53 -19.47 -10.19
N ARG A 22 0.28 -19.05 -10.25
CA ARG A 22 -0.36 -18.66 -11.51
C ARG A 22 0.12 -17.29 -11.96
N ILE A 23 0.28 -17.10 -13.27
CA ILE A 23 0.76 -15.87 -13.91
C ILE A 23 -0.16 -14.67 -13.58
N TRP A 24 -1.45 -14.89 -13.48
CA TRP A 24 -2.43 -13.83 -13.20
C TRP A 24 -2.48 -13.35 -11.73
N PHE A 25 -1.79 -14.03 -10.80
CA PHE A 25 -1.77 -13.65 -9.39
C PHE A 25 -1.14 -12.28 -9.15
N ALA A 26 -0.02 -11.97 -9.83
CA ALA A 26 0.63 -10.67 -9.68
C ALA A 26 -0.21 -9.50 -10.25
N PRO A 27 -0.84 -9.61 -11.44
CA PRO A 27 -1.84 -8.65 -11.88
C PRO A 27 -3.01 -8.46 -10.91
N LEU A 28 -3.47 -9.54 -10.26
CA LEU A 28 -4.52 -9.46 -9.24
C LEU A 28 -4.03 -8.68 -8.02
N LEU A 29 -2.81 -8.91 -7.55
CA LEU A 29 -2.21 -8.12 -6.47
C LEU A 29 -2.10 -6.64 -6.85
N ALA A 30 -1.73 -6.33 -8.10
CA ALA A 30 -1.69 -4.97 -8.61
C ALA A 30 -3.07 -4.31 -8.58
N LEU A 31 -4.11 -5.03 -9.02
CA LEU A 31 -5.49 -4.54 -8.97
C LEU A 31 -5.96 -4.28 -7.53
N LEU A 32 -5.69 -5.21 -6.62
CA LEU A 32 -6.01 -5.04 -5.20
C LEU A 32 -5.28 -3.84 -4.59
N ALA A 33 -4.01 -3.64 -4.95
CA ALA A 33 -3.23 -2.48 -4.50
C ALA A 33 -3.74 -1.16 -5.08
N ALA A 34 -4.26 -1.17 -6.31
CA ALA A 34 -4.92 0.01 -6.89
C ALA A 34 -6.22 0.34 -6.14
N LEU A 35 -7.04 -0.65 -5.85
CA LEU A 35 -8.28 -0.48 -5.10
C LEU A 35 -8.03 -0.02 -3.66
N ASP A 36 -7.02 -0.56 -2.99
CA ASP A 36 -6.62 -0.14 -1.64
C ASP A 36 -6.21 1.34 -1.59
N SER A 37 -5.56 1.84 -2.62
CA SER A 37 -5.20 3.26 -2.72
C SER A 37 -6.43 4.17 -2.82
N LEU A 38 -7.56 3.65 -3.32
CA LEU A 38 -8.82 4.38 -3.44
C LEU A 38 -9.71 4.19 -2.20
N ILE A 39 -9.77 2.95 -1.69
CA ILE A 39 -10.68 2.54 -0.62
C ILE A 39 -9.84 1.83 0.44
N ILE A 40 -9.63 2.44 1.60
CA ILE A 40 -8.77 1.94 2.71
C ILE A 40 -9.40 0.69 3.35
N VAL A 41 -9.46 -0.43 2.66
CA VAL A 41 -10.11 -1.65 3.17
C VAL A 41 -9.23 -2.89 3.00
N ILE A 42 -8.31 -2.88 2.02
CA ILE A 42 -7.56 -4.07 1.66
C ILE A 42 -6.13 -3.98 2.24
N PRO A 43 -5.70 -4.87 3.15
CA PRO A 43 -4.32 -4.85 3.68
C PRO A 43 -3.32 -5.36 2.64
N THR A 44 -3.06 -4.56 1.60
CA THR A 44 -2.18 -4.96 0.47
C THR A 44 -0.75 -5.17 0.89
N ASP A 45 -0.26 -4.44 1.91
CA ASP A 45 1.06 -4.65 2.49
C ASP A 45 1.17 -6.07 3.09
N GLY A 46 0.15 -6.52 3.82
CA GLY A 46 0.07 -7.88 4.37
C GLY A 46 -0.03 -8.95 3.28
N LEU A 47 -0.78 -8.70 2.21
CA LEU A 47 -0.89 -9.61 1.07
C LEU A 47 0.46 -9.76 0.33
N LEU A 48 1.18 -8.65 0.11
CA LEU A 48 2.51 -8.68 -0.50
C LEU A 48 3.49 -9.51 0.36
N ILE A 49 3.55 -9.24 1.67
CA ILE A 49 4.41 -9.95 2.61
C ILE A 49 4.10 -11.45 2.60
N SER A 50 2.83 -11.81 2.74
CA SER A 50 2.38 -13.21 2.76
C SER A 50 2.75 -13.95 1.47
N SER A 51 2.49 -13.31 0.32
CA SER A 51 2.80 -13.88 -0.99
C SER A 51 4.30 -14.06 -1.19
N THR A 52 5.10 -13.09 -0.74
CA THR A 52 6.56 -13.13 -0.82
C THR A 52 7.16 -14.20 0.09
N MET A 53 6.65 -14.35 1.31
CA MET A 53 7.09 -15.41 2.24
C MET A 53 6.80 -16.81 1.69
N LEU A 54 5.67 -16.99 1.02
CA LEU A 54 5.28 -18.25 0.42
C LEU A 54 6.08 -18.57 -0.85
N LYS A 55 6.50 -17.55 -1.61
CA LYS A 55 7.29 -17.70 -2.84
C LYS A 55 8.44 -16.71 -2.92
N LYS A 56 9.47 -16.99 -2.13
CA LYS A 56 10.67 -16.14 -1.99
C LYS A 56 11.41 -15.85 -3.31
N SER A 57 11.35 -16.77 -4.28
CA SER A 57 12.02 -16.59 -5.59
C SER A 57 11.41 -15.50 -6.47
N ARG A 58 10.17 -15.07 -6.20
CA ARG A 58 9.43 -14.06 -6.99
C ARG A 58 9.16 -12.77 -6.21
N TRP A 59 9.89 -12.50 -5.13
CA TRP A 59 9.67 -11.34 -4.27
C TRP A 59 9.67 -10.00 -5.03
N TRP A 60 10.65 -9.79 -5.92
CA TRP A 60 10.79 -8.58 -6.72
C TRP A 60 9.62 -8.42 -7.73
N TYR A 61 9.16 -9.54 -8.30
CA TYR A 61 8.06 -9.57 -9.25
C TYR A 61 6.76 -9.10 -8.60
N PHE A 62 6.42 -9.62 -7.41
CA PHE A 62 5.25 -9.18 -6.67
C PHE A 62 5.36 -7.73 -6.25
N ALA A 63 6.54 -7.28 -5.78
CA ALA A 63 6.78 -5.91 -5.37
C ALA A 63 6.57 -4.91 -6.51
N ILE A 64 7.06 -5.20 -7.73
CA ILE A 64 6.89 -4.34 -8.90
C ILE A 64 5.40 -4.24 -9.27
N PHE A 65 4.69 -5.36 -9.34
CA PHE A 65 3.26 -5.34 -9.70
C PHE A 65 2.42 -4.58 -8.67
N VAL A 66 2.67 -4.78 -7.38
CA VAL A 66 2.00 -4.02 -6.31
C VAL A 66 2.34 -2.53 -6.40
N ALA A 67 3.61 -2.17 -6.66
CA ALA A 67 4.02 -0.78 -6.83
C ALA A 67 3.31 -0.10 -8.00
N ILE A 68 3.22 -0.78 -9.16
CA ILE A 68 2.51 -0.27 -10.33
C ILE A 68 1.03 -0.07 -10.01
N GLY A 69 0.36 -1.11 -9.49
CA GLY A 69 -1.07 -1.04 -9.16
C GLY A 69 -1.37 0.06 -8.15
N SER A 70 -0.62 0.09 -7.06
CA SER A 70 -0.76 1.09 -6.01
C SER A 70 -0.51 2.51 -6.52
N SER A 71 0.50 2.71 -7.40
CA SER A 71 0.76 4.02 -8.01
C SER A 71 -0.37 4.46 -8.93
N LEU A 72 -0.90 3.56 -9.75
CA LEU A 72 -2.05 3.87 -10.60
C LEU A 72 -3.27 4.27 -9.78
N GLY A 73 -3.59 3.52 -8.72
CA GLY A 73 -4.68 3.88 -7.81
C GLY A 73 -4.48 5.24 -7.13
N ALA A 74 -3.25 5.52 -6.69
CA ALA A 74 -2.90 6.82 -6.11
C ALA A 74 -3.08 7.98 -7.11
N LEU A 75 -2.67 7.81 -8.36
CA LEU A 75 -2.84 8.81 -9.40
C LEU A 75 -4.31 9.03 -9.77
N VAL A 76 -5.12 7.97 -9.78
CA VAL A 76 -6.57 8.09 -9.94
C VAL A 76 -7.17 8.89 -8.79
N LEU A 77 -6.75 8.66 -7.54
CA LEU A 77 -7.21 9.43 -6.38
C LEU A 77 -6.83 10.91 -6.51
N VAL A 78 -5.59 11.22 -6.92
CA VAL A 78 -5.12 12.59 -7.18
C VAL A 78 -5.96 13.26 -8.26
N ALA A 79 -6.15 12.60 -9.41
CA ALA A 79 -6.95 13.13 -10.51
C ALA A 79 -8.42 13.35 -10.12
N LEU A 80 -8.97 12.45 -9.33
CA LEU A 80 -10.34 12.57 -8.80
C LEU A 80 -10.44 13.75 -7.83
N SER A 81 -9.45 13.96 -6.99
CA SER A 81 -9.41 15.10 -6.04
C SER A 81 -9.29 16.44 -6.75
N ASP A 82 -8.47 16.50 -7.79
CA ASP A 82 -8.34 17.69 -8.67
C ASP A 82 -9.67 17.98 -9.37
N TYR A 83 -10.32 16.96 -9.94
CA TYR A 83 -11.60 17.11 -10.64
C TYR A 83 -12.76 17.51 -9.71
N LEU A 84 -12.84 16.92 -8.50
CA LEU A 84 -13.91 17.22 -7.55
C LEU A 84 -13.76 18.61 -6.92
N GLY A 85 -12.53 19.04 -6.66
CA GLY A 85 -12.24 20.28 -5.95
C GLY A 85 -12.53 20.20 -4.44
N LEU A 86 -12.01 21.18 -3.71
CA LEU A 86 -12.10 21.22 -2.25
C LEU A 86 -13.54 21.29 -1.74
N GLU A 87 -14.38 22.13 -2.36
CA GLU A 87 -15.77 22.33 -1.92
C GLU A 87 -16.58 21.02 -1.90
N LYS A 88 -16.41 20.21 -2.96
CA LYS A 88 -17.13 18.95 -3.08
C LYS A 88 -16.60 17.90 -2.10
N ILE A 89 -15.30 17.87 -1.86
CA ILE A 89 -14.71 16.98 -0.86
C ILE A 89 -15.19 17.34 0.54
N LEU A 90 -15.25 18.63 0.89
CA LEU A 90 -15.75 19.10 2.17
C LEU A 90 -17.26 18.84 2.37
N SER A 91 -18.04 18.81 1.29
CA SER A 91 -19.45 18.44 1.39
C SER A 91 -19.67 16.99 1.82
N TYR A 92 -18.75 16.08 1.45
CA TYR A 92 -18.77 14.68 1.90
C TYR A 92 -18.11 14.47 3.27
N TYR A 93 -17.11 15.29 3.61
CA TYR A 93 -16.35 15.19 4.86
C TYR A 93 -16.27 16.55 5.55
N PRO A 94 -17.36 17.02 6.19
CA PRO A 94 -17.39 18.31 6.89
C PRO A 94 -16.35 18.35 8.00
N GLY A 95 -15.56 19.43 8.05
CA GLY A 95 -14.52 19.64 9.07
C GLY A 95 -13.19 18.97 8.77
N LEU A 96 -13.01 18.35 7.60
CA LEU A 96 -11.72 17.76 7.18
C LEU A 96 -10.61 18.84 7.13
N ASP A 97 -10.95 20.04 6.63
CA ASP A 97 -10.06 21.19 6.53
C ASP A 97 -9.64 21.77 7.89
N GLN A 98 -10.43 21.53 8.93
CA GLN A 98 -10.14 21.95 10.31
C GLN A 98 -9.25 20.95 11.05
N SER A 99 -9.05 19.75 10.52
CA SER A 99 -8.20 18.75 11.15
C SER A 99 -6.73 19.20 11.17
N GLN A 100 -6.06 18.96 12.29
CA GLN A 100 -4.64 19.31 12.46
C GLN A 100 -3.76 18.59 11.40
N VAL A 101 -4.10 17.34 11.07
CA VAL A 101 -3.39 16.56 10.04
C VAL A 101 -3.51 17.22 8.67
N TRP A 102 -4.69 17.71 8.32
CA TRP A 102 -4.93 18.40 7.06
C TRP A 102 -4.09 19.68 6.96
N GLN A 103 -4.17 20.54 7.97
CA GLN A 103 -3.44 21.83 7.99
C GLN A 103 -1.92 21.61 7.91
N LEU A 104 -1.37 20.71 8.71
CA LEU A 104 0.05 20.36 8.66
C LEU A 104 0.46 19.82 7.28
N THR A 105 -0.33 18.92 6.70
CA THR A 105 -0.03 18.37 5.38
C THR A 105 -0.08 19.45 4.30
N MET A 106 -1.05 20.34 4.34
CA MET A 106 -1.19 21.47 3.44
C MET A 106 0.04 22.40 3.50
N ASP A 107 0.49 22.75 4.71
CA ASP A 107 1.65 23.60 4.92
C ASP A 107 2.95 22.94 4.44
N PHE A 108 3.10 21.63 4.67
CA PHE A 108 4.23 20.88 4.12
C PHE A 108 4.22 20.85 2.59
N PHE A 109 3.06 20.65 1.96
CA PHE A 109 2.95 20.67 0.50
C PHE A 109 3.24 22.06 -0.08
N LYS A 110 2.76 23.14 0.56
CA LYS A 110 3.08 24.52 0.14
C LYS A 110 4.59 24.81 0.21
N LYS A 111 5.28 24.27 1.22
CA LYS A 111 6.70 24.51 1.45
C LYS A 111 7.62 23.61 0.63
N TYR A 112 7.30 22.33 0.50
CA TYR A 112 8.16 21.30 -0.07
C TYR A 112 7.61 20.65 -1.35
N GLY A 113 6.38 20.96 -1.73
CA GLY A 113 5.77 20.46 -2.96
C GLY A 113 5.73 18.95 -3.05
N VAL A 114 6.11 18.42 -4.22
CA VAL A 114 6.06 17.01 -4.57
C VAL A 114 6.93 16.11 -3.68
N ILE A 115 7.96 16.67 -3.02
CA ILE A 115 8.85 15.92 -2.12
C ILE A 115 8.06 15.34 -0.95
N VAL A 116 7.01 16.01 -0.49
CA VAL A 116 6.13 15.52 0.58
C VAL A 116 5.45 14.21 0.17
N ALA A 117 4.93 14.14 -1.06
CA ALA A 117 4.31 12.93 -1.58
C ALA A 117 5.30 11.75 -1.63
N PHE A 118 6.56 12.02 -1.99
CA PHE A 118 7.62 11.01 -2.00
C PHE A 118 7.92 10.50 -0.58
N ILE A 119 8.12 11.41 0.39
CA ILE A 119 8.43 11.02 1.78
C ILE A 119 7.28 10.24 2.41
N VAL A 120 6.04 10.76 2.29
CA VAL A 120 4.84 10.08 2.80
C VAL A 120 4.66 8.72 2.13
N GLY A 121 4.99 8.62 0.83
CA GLY A 121 4.97 7.37 0.07
C GLY A 121 5.90 6.27 0.58
N LEU A 122 6.98 6.63 1.26
CA LEU A 122 7.91 5.68 1.89
C LEU A 122 7.44 5.19 3.26
N THR A 123 6.53 5.93 3.92
CA THR A 123 6.07 5.58 5.26
C THR A 123 4.99 4.50 5.23
N PRO A 124 4.80 3.75 6.33
CA PRO A 124 3.70 2.78 6.46
C PRO A 124 2.34 3.45 6.79
N PHE A 125 2.30 4.78 6.92
CA PHE A 125 1.08 5.49 7.26
C PHE A 125 0.13 5.65 6.06
N SER A 126 -1.14 5.91 6.38
CA SER A 126 -2.18 6.22 5.38
C SER A 126 -1.79 7.45 4.56
N GLN A 127 -1.68 7.29 3.25
CA GLN A 127 -1.22 8.33 2.32
C GLN A 127 -2.38 9.09 1.67
N GLN A 128 -3.61 8.63 1.84
CA GLN A 128 -4.78 9.19 1.16
C GLN A 128 -4.95 10.69 1.44
N PRO A 129 -4.83 11.21 2.69
CA PRO A 129 -4.93 12.65 2.93
C PRO A 129 -3.89 13.45 2.14
N ALA A 130 -2.65 12.96 2.08
CA ALA A 130 -1.58 13.61 1.36
C ALA A 130 -1.83 13.63 -0.16
N LEU A 131 -2.35 12.54 -0.73
CA LEU A 131 -2.68 12.45 -2.15
C LEU A 131 -3.88 13.33 -2.53
N ILE A 132 -4.89 13.42 -1.68
CA ILE A 132 -6.03 14.32 -1.87
C ILE A 132 -5.55 15.78 -1.89
N ILE A 133 -4.74 16.17 -0.92
CA ILE A 133 -4.17 17.53 -0.85
C ILE A 133 -3.28 17.80 -2.07
N ALA A 134 -2.46 16.84 -2.49
CA ALA A 134 -1.61 16.98 -3.67
C ALA A 134 -2.43 17.25 -4.94
N GLY A 135 -3.59 16.62 -5.11
CA GLY A 135 -4.53 16.89 -6.20
C GLY A 135 -5.12 18.29 -6.12
N LEU A 136 -5.54 18.74 -4.93
CA LEU A 136 -6.16 20.05 -4.72
C LEU A 136 -5.22 21.24 -4.93
N ILE A 137 -3.91 21.07 -4.70
CA ILE A 137 -2.92 22.16 -4.83
C ILE A 137 -2.47 22.34 -6.29
N HIS A 138 -2.98 21.58 -7.24
CA HIS A 138 -2.62 21.65 -8.67
C HIS A 138 -1.10 21.56 -8.90
N ASN A 139 -0.45 20.65 -8.19
CA ASN A 139 0.97 20.36 -8.43
C ASN A 139 1.18 19.77 -9.83
N SER A 140 2.42 19.84 -10.32
CA SER A 140 2.79 19.15 -11.57
C SER A 140 2.41 17.67 -11.50
N PHE A 141 1.39 17.25 -12.25
CA PHE A 141 0.89 15.87 -12.25
C PHE A 141 2.01 14.88 -12.59
N ILE A 142 2.89 15.25 -13.54
CA ILE A 142 4.02 14.39 -13.94
C ILE A 142 5.03 14.26 -12.79
N GLY A 143 5.39 15.37 -12.14
CA GLY A 143 6.30 15.35 -10.99
C GLY A 143 5.75 14.50 -9.85
N LEU A 144 4.45 14.65 -9.57
CA LEU A 144 3.76 13.86 -8.55
C LEU A 144 3.71 12.37 -8.91
N ALA A 145 3.44 12.03 -10.18
CA ALA A 145 3.43 10.67 -10.66
C ALA A 145 4.79 9.99 -10.47
N ILE A 146 5.87 10.68 -10.82
CA ILE A 146 7.24 10.18 -10.63
C ILE A 146 7.55 9.98 -9.15
N ALA A 147 7.24 10.94 -8.29
CA ALA A 147 7.50 10.87 -6.86
C ALA A 147 6.73 9.71 -6.19
N VAL A 148 5.44 9.57 -6.49
CA VAL A 148 4.59 8.48 -5.99
C VAL A 148 5.12 7.13 -6.48
N PHE A 149 5.42 7.00 -7.77
CA PHE A 149 5.91 5.75 -8.33
C PHE A 149 7.26 5.34 -7.74
N CYS A 150 8.22 6.26 -7.65
CA CYS A 150 9.54 5.99 -7.07
C CYS A 150 9.46 5.59 -5.59
N SER A 151 8.66 6.33 -4.80
CA SER A 151 8.48 6.00 -3.38
C SER A 151 7.85 4.62 -3.19
N ARG A 152 6.84 4.29 -3.98
CA ARG A 152 6.16 2.99 -3.91
C ARG A 152 7.05 1.83 -4.33
N ILE A 153 7.81 1.98 -5.41
CA ILE A 153 8.78 0.95 -5.83
C ILE A 153 9.79 0.69 -4.71
N ILE A 154 10.39 1.74 -4.14
CA ILE A 154 11.36 1.61 -3.06
C ILE A 154 10.73 0.93 -1.85
N LYS A 155 9.56 1.41 -1.40
CA LYS A 155 8.84 0.84 -0.25
C LYS A 155 8.57 -0.66 -0.44
N TYR A 156 7.96 -1.04 -1.56
CA TYR A 156 7.53 -2.43 -1.77
C TYR A 156 8.69 -3.36 -2.08
N LEU A 157 9.76 -2.90 -2.74
CA LEU A 157 10.97 -3.70 -2.91
C LEU A 157 11.66 -3.98 -1.58
N ILE A 158 11.82 -2.97 -0.72
CA ILE A 158 12.40 -3.15 0.62
C ILE A 158 11.53 -4.10 1.45
N MET A 159 10.22 -3.90 1.46
CA MET A 159 9.29 -4.72 2.21
C MET A 159 9.31 -6.18 1.75
N ALA A 160 9.25 -6.43 0.44
CA ALA A 160 9.29 -7.78 -0.12
C ALA A 160 10.66 -8.44 0.06
N TYR A 161 11.76 -7.68 -0.05
CA TYR A 161 13.10 -8.18 0.24
C TYR A 161 13.24 -8.64 1.69
N ILE A 162 12.82 -7.83 2.65
CA ILE A 162 12.86 -8.19 4.07
C ILE A 162 11.94 -9.39 4.35
N ALA A 163 10.73 -9.44 3.74
CA ALA A 163 9.80 -10.57 3.88
C ALA A 163 10.39 -11.89 3.37
N SER A 164 11.18 -11.82 2.30
CA SER A 164 11.79 -13.02 1.70
C SER A 164 13.02 -13.53 2.46
N HIS A 165 13.82 -12.63 3.07
CA HIS A 165 15.12 -12.97 3.67
C HIS A 165 15.13 -12.91 5.20
N ALA A 166 14.43 -11.95 5.79
CA ALA A 166 14.45 -11.71 7.24
C ALA A 166 13.07 -11.30 7.78
N PRO A 167 12.08 -12.22 7.77
CA PRO A 167 10.70 -11.88 8.14
C PRO A 167 10.55 -11.33 9.57
N LYS A 168 11.45 -11.71 10.50
CA LYS A 168 11.43 -11.20 11.89
C LYS A 168 11.71 -9.68 11.98
N LEU A 169 12.45 -9.11 11.01
CA LEU A 169 12.72 -7.67 10.97
C LEU A 169 11.49 -6.85 10.57
N LEU A 170 10.59 -7.40 9.77
CA LEU A 170 9.35 -6.72 9.37
C LEU A 170 8.49 -6.31 10.56
N ASN A 171 8.33 -7.22 11.53
CA ASN A 171 7.58 -6.95 12.74
C ASN A 171 8.18 -5.79 13.54
N LYS A 172 9.53 -5.67 13.56
CA LYS A 172 10.22 -4.61 14.27
C LYS A 172 10.13 -3.24 13.58
N MET A 173 10.13 -3.24 12.23
CA MET A 173 10.18 -1.99 11.44
C MET A 173 8.81 -1.38 11.16
N TRP A 174 7.78 -2.20 10.90
CA TRP A 174 6.46 -1.74 10.48
C TRP A 174 5.32 -2.04 11.44
N GLY A 175 5.58 -2.76 12.55
CA GLY A 175 4.53 -3.09 13.53
C GLY A 175 3.40 -3.96 12.97
N LEU A 176 3.65 -4.68 11.86
CA LEU A 176 2.67 -5.47 11.11
C LEU A 176 2.25 -6.78 11.80
N LYS A 177 2.45 -6.89 13.11
CA LYS A 177 2.18 -8.13 13.85
C LYS A 177 0.71 -8.56 13.73
N ASP A 178 -0.19 -7.61 13.78
CA ASP A 178 -1.62 -7.88 13.75
C ASP A 178 -2.08 -8.29 12.34
N GLU A 179 -1.59 -7.61 11.29
CA GLU A 179 -1.89 -7.94 9.88
C GLU A 179 -1.31 -9.30 9.46
N LEU A 180 -0.13 -9.67 9.98
CA LEU A 180 0.49 -10.96 9.70
C LEU A 180 -0.21 -12.10 10.43
N GLN A 181 -0.69 -11.87 11.67
CA GLN A 181 -1.49 -12.84 12.41
C GLN A 181 -2.84 -13.08 11.74
N ASP A 182 -3.50 -12.04 11.25
CA ASP A 182 -4.77 -12.14 10.51
C ASP A 182 -4.60 -12.90 9.19
N SER A 183 -3.43 -12.79 8.55
CA SER A 183 -3.08 -13.58 7.36
C SER A 183 -2.62 -15.01 7.66
N GLY A 184 -2.60 -15.43 8.94
CA GLY A 184 -2.27 -16.79 9.36
C GLY A 184 -0.78 -17.14 9.39
N ILE A 185 0.10 -16.16 9.32
CA ILE A 185 1.56 -16.34 9.37
C ILE A 185 2.04 -16.23 10.81
N LYS A 186 2.56 -17.32 11.38
CA LYS A 186 3.25 -17.31 12.66
C LYS A 186 4.70 -16.84 12.45
N LEU A 187 5.06 -15.77 13.10
CA LEU A 187 6.45 -15.31 13.23
C LEU A 187 7.06 -15.95 14.49
N ASP A 188 7.51 -17.19 14.36
CA ASP A 188 8.32 -17.85 15.39
C ASP A 188 9.78 -17.40 15.32
#